data_18540706b2c3cc060b4995d16cb937e6
#
_entry.id   18540706b2c3cc060b4995d16cb937e6
#
_cell.length_a   1.000
_cell.length_b   1.000
_cell.length_c   1.000
_cell.angle_alpha   90.00
_cell.angle_beta   90.00
_cell.angle_gamma   90.00
#
_symmetry.space_group_name_H-M   'P 1'
#
loop_
_entity.id
_entity.type
_entity.pdbx_description
1 polymer ?
#
loop_
_entity_poly.entity_id
_entity_poly.type
_entity_poly.pdbx_seq_one_letter_code
_entity_poly.pdbx_strand_id
1 'polypeptide(L)'
;MNINKTMCATTDPSFAWKSIDWKKCEAQVKKLQERIVKARKEGRHGKVKSLEWTLTHSFAAKAIAVKRVTTNEGKKTPGVDGALWSTDKAKYEAILSLKRNGYKPQPLRRVFIKKANGKLRPLGIPTMKDRAMQSLYLLALEPIAEVTADPHSYGFRKERCCQDAIQQCHTILSRKNSPKWVLEGDIKGCFDHISHEWLLNNIPMDTKILKKWLKCGVIFKGELFKTEEGTMQGGIISPTLANMTLDGLSDLLATKNKRVNRKNEKYSPMVNMVRYADDFIITGRTKETLEEIKPMLIEFLAERGLELSEEKTLITHIDDGFDFLGFNVRKFKGVLLTQPSKKSVKKFLDSIRYTIDSNKSCKQETIIRLLNPKIIGWANYYRCGASSRTFQKVDNQIFQKLWQWAKRRHPKKGKRWIANKYFHFYKTRRWTFLVKSIKNGKVDIFPLKFMFDTKIIRHKKIKSEANPFDVEWKSYFEERMTYKMLLSLKGRKSLLYMWNKQKCKCPLCGENITAEIQWNVREQKENGQIVRYLVHDKCYKQNR
;
A
#
# COMPACT_ATOMS: atom_id res chain seq x y z
N MET A 1 42.30 -7.47 -23.62
CA MET A 1 42.17 -8.94 -23.56
C MET A 1 40.71 -9.32 -23.77
N ASN A 2 40.41 -9.80 -24.98
CA ASN A 2 39.11 -10.31 -25.40
C ASN A 2 38.84 -11.64 -24.71
N ILE A 3 37.82 -11.71 -23.83
CA ILE A 3 37.26 -13.01 -23.46
C ILE A 3 35.96 -13.17 -24.25
N ASN A 4 36.11 -13.71 -25.48
CA ASN A 4 35.03 -14.38 -26.16
C ASN A 4 34.67 -15.64 -25.37
N LYS A 5 33.65 -15.53 -24.49
CA LYS A 5 32.95 -16.71 -24.03
C LYS A 5 31.89 -17.07 -25.05
N THR A 6 32.25 -17.98 -25.91
CA THR A 6 31.39 -18.86 -26.69
C THR A 6 30.14 -19.19 -25.90
N MET A 7 28.98 -18.68 -26.35
CA MET A 7 27.69 -19.14 -25.88
C MET A 7 27.46 -20.55 -26.41
N CYS A 8 27.76 -21.52 -25.59
CA CYS A 8 27.37 -22.91 -25.82
C CYS A 8 25.85 -23.05 -25.83
N ALA A 9 25.35 -23.76 -26.82
CA ALA A 9 24.08 -24.47 -27.00
C ALA A 9 22.86 -24.00 -26.19
N THR A 10 21.76 -23.84 -26.88
CA THR A 10 20.37 -23.59 -26.43
C THR A 10 20.05 -24.19 -25.06
N THR A 11 20.31 -23.46 -24.01
CA THR A 11 19.81 -23.79 -22.67
C THR A 11 18.29 -23.72 -22.74
N ASP A 12 17.60 -24.80 -22.39
CA ASP A 12 16.14 -24.80 -22.28
C ASP A 12 15.68 -23.53 -21.52
N PRO A 13 14.80 -22.71 -22.11
CA PRO A 13 14.31 -21.48 -21.48
C PRO A 13 13.72 -21.69 -20.08
N SER A 14 13.18 -22.87 -19.79
CA SER A 14 12.68 -23.23 -18.46
C SER A 14 13.81 -23.38 -17.45
N PHE A 15 14.91 -23.98 -17.83
CA PHE A 15 16.12 -24.10 -17.01
C PHE A 15 16.76 -22.72 -16.82
N ALA A 16 16.81 -21.92 -17.88
CA ALA A 16 17.35 -20.56 -17.83
C ALA A 16 16.60 -19.65 -16.84
N TRP A 17 15.28 -19.74 -16.72
CA TRP A 17 14.51 -19.00 -15.69
C TRP A 17 14.88 -19.43 -14.27
N LYS A 18 15.02 -20.73 -14.02
CA LYS A 18 15.36 -21.28 -12.70
C LYS A 18 16.79 -20.95 -12.27
N SER A 19 17.71 -20.83 -13.24
CA SER A 19 19.13 -20.53 -13.01
C SER A 19 19.42 -19.04 -12.77
N ILE A 20 18.41 -18.13 -12.89
CA ILE A 20 18.61 -16.71 -12.65
C ILE A 20 19.02 -16.45 -11.20
N ASP A 21 20.18 -15.84 -11.00
CA ASP A 21 20.59 -15.32 -9.70
C ASP A 21 19.84 -14.01 -9.39
N TRP A 22 18.71 -14.16 -8.70
CA TRP A 22 17.85 -13.04 -8.32
C TRP A 22 18.55 -12.05 -7.40
N LYS A 23 19.43 -12.52 -6.51
CA LYS A 23 20.18 -11.63 -5.59
C LYS A 23 21.13 -10.73 -6.37
N LYS A 24 21.83 -11.29 -7.36
CA LYS A 24 22.73 -10.53 -8.24
C LYS A 24 21.94 -9.52 -9.07
N CYS A 25 20.78 -9.91 -9.62
CA CYS A 25 19.90 -9.02 -10.37
C CYS A 25 19.39 -7.87 -9.50
N GLU A 26 18.89 -8.14 -8.30
CA GLU A 26 18.40 -7.13 -7.36
C GLU A 26 19.52 -6.16 -6.94
N ALA A 27 20.73 -6.66 -6.65
CA ALA A 27 21.88 -5.84 -6.30
C ALA A 27 22.32 -4.93 -7.46
N GLN A 28 22.32 -5.43 -8.70
CA GLN A 28 22.68 -4.65 -9.88
C GLN A 28 21.67 -3.51 -10.14
N VAL A 29 20.38 -3.80 -10.07
CA VAL A 29 19.33 -2.78 -10.23
C VAL A 29 19.43 -1.75 -9.11
N LYS A 30 19.58 -2.19 -7.86
CA LYS A 30 19.73 -1.28 -6.71
C LYS A 30 20.91 -0.33 -6.88
N LYS A 31 22.08 -0.83 -7.31
CA LYS A 31 23.26 0.00 -7.58
C LYS A 31 23.02 1.06 -8.66
N LEU A 32 22.24 0.73 -9.71
CA LEU A 32 21.87 1.71 -10.72
C LEU A 32 20.89 2.76 -10.18
N GLN A 33 19.92 2.35 -9.36
CA GLN A 33 18.97 3.26 -8.70
C GLN A 33 19.67 4.24 -7.75
N GLU A 34 20.63 3.77 -6.97
CA GLU A 34 21.46 4.61 -6.08
C GLU A 34 22.24 5.67 -6.90
N ARG A 35 22.80 5.28 -8.04
CA ARG A 35 23.49 6.21 -8.96
C ARG A 35 22.55 7.22 -9.61
N ILE A 36 21.30 6.82 -9.92
CA ILE A 36 20.26 7.73 -10.44
C ILE A 36 19.93 8.79 -9.39
N VAL A 37 19.70 8.39 -8.13
CA VAL A 37 19.43 9.32 -7.01
C VAL A 37 20.57 10.34 -6.87
N LYS A 38 21.82 9.85 -6.82
CA LYS A 38 23.00 10.72 -6.71
C LYS A 38 23.06 11.72 -7.86
N ALA A 39 22.94 11.26 -9.11
CA ALA A 39 22.99 12.12 -10.29
C ALA A 39 21.83 13.13 -10.32
N ARG A 40 20.63 12.75 -9.85
CA ARG A 40 19.48 13.64 -9.76
C ARG A 40 19.65 14.72 -8.70
N LYS A 41 20.16 14.38 -7.51
CA LYS A 41 20.50 15.34 -6.45
C LYS A 41 21.55 16.37 -6.90
N GLU A 42 22.51 15.93 -7.72
CA GLU A 42 23.58 16.78 -8.27
C GLU A 42 23.14 17.60 -9.51
N GLY A 43 21.87 17.52 -9.94
CA GLY A 43 21.36 18.22 -11.12
C GLY A 43 21.90 17.70 -12.47
N ARG A 44 22.56 16.54 -12.51
CA ARG A 44 23.20 15.96 -13.70
C ARG A 44 22.19 15.24 -14.59
N HIS A 45 21.29 15.98 -15.23
CA HIS A 45 20.19 15.41 -16.03
C HIS A 45 20.63 14.49 -17.16
N GLY A 46 21.72 14.82 -17.87
CA GLY A 46 22.29 13.93 -18.90
C GLY A 46 22.75 12.58 -18.35
N LYS A 47 23.37 12.57 -17.15
CA LYS A 47 23.76 11.34 -16.45
C LYS A 47 22.55 10.51 -16.02
N VAL A 48 21.48 11.16 -15.54
CA VAL A 48 20.23 10.48 -15.20
C VAL A 48 19.68 9.76 -16.42
N LYS A 49 19.55 10.42 -17.58
CA LYS A 49 19.08 9.80 -18.84
C LYS A 49 19.93 8.60 -19.26
N SER A 50 21.27 8.70 -19.17
CA SER A 50 22.19 7.60 -19.49
C SER A 50 22.01 6.40 -18.54
N LEU A 51 21.83 6.65 -17.25
CA LEU A 51 21.61 5.59 -16.24
C LEU A 51 20.23 4.93 -16.39
N GLU A 52 19.20 5.71 -16.71
CA GLU A 52 17.86 5.22 -17.03
C GLU A 52 17.89 4.28 -18.25
N TRP A 53 18.60 4.71 -19.32
CA TRP A 53 18.80 3.88 -20.50
C TRP A 53 19.53 2.57 -20.14
N THR A 54 20.64 2.66 -19.40
CA THR A 54 21.41 1.48 -18.96
C THR A 54 20.54 0.51 -18.14
N LEU A 55 19.72 1.03 -17.21
CA LEU A 55 18.86 0.23 -16.38
C LEU A 55 17.78 -0.47 -17.21
N THR A 56 17.07 0.25 -18.06
CA THR A 56 15.97 -0.29 -18.87
C THR A 56 16.43 -1.28 -19.95
N HIS A 57 17.71 -1.26 -20.34
CA HIS A 57 18.30 -2.22 -21.26
C HIS A 57 18.96 -3.42 -20.57
N SER A 58 19.19 -3.37 -19.26
CA SER A 58 19.86 -4.44 -18.53
C SER A 58 18.99 -5.69 -18.41
N PHE A 59 19.60 -6.87 -18.55
CA PHE A 59 18.92 -8.15 -18.30
C PHE A 59 18.34 -8.23 -16.90
N ALA A 60 19.09 -7.77 -15.88
CA ALA A 60 18.67 -7.81 -14.49
C ALA A 60 17.35 -7.05 -14.25
N ALA A 61 17.20 -5.83 -14.80
CA ALA A 61 15.98 -5.06 -14.66
C ALA A 61 14.79 -5.68 -15.39
N LYS A 62 15.02 -6.22 -16.60
CA LYS A 62 13.99 -6.97 -17.35
C LYS A 62 13.51 -8.20 -16.59
N ALA A 63 14.45 -8.97 -16.02
CA ALA A 63 14.13 -10.14 -15.21
C ALA A 63 13.29 -9.77 -13.97
N ILE A 64 13.67 -8.71 -13.23
CA ILE A 64 12.91 -8.21 -12.07
C ILE A 64 11.53 -7.72 -12.50
N ALA A 65 11.39 -7.01 -13.62
CA ALA A 65 10.12 -6.56 -14.14
C ALA A 65 9.17 -7.73 -14.45
N VAL A 66 9.67 -8.79 -15.11
CA VAL A 66 8.89 -10.01 -15.37
C VAL A 66 8.54 -10.74 -14.07
N LYS A 67 9.49 -10.89 -13.14
CA LYS A 67 9.24 -11.48 -11.81
C LYS A 67 8.10 -10.73 -11.09
N ARG A 68 8.12 -9.41 -11.07
CA ARG A 68 7.10 -8.56 -10.42
C ARG A 68 5.70 -8.84 -10.96
N VAL A 69 5.52 -8.90 -12.28
CA VAL A 69 4.18 -9.08 -12.88
C VAL A 69 3.68 -10.53 -12.82
N THR A 70 4.57 -11.50 -12.69
CA THR A 70 4.22 -12.93 -12.58
C THR A 70 4.05 -13.41 -11.13
N THR A 71 4.39 -12.59 -10.12
CA THR A 71 4.24 -12.94 -8.70
C THR A 71 3.17 -12.13 -7.97
N ASN A 72 2.71 -10.99 -8.52
CA ASN A 72 1.68 -10.15 -7.92
C ASN A 72 0.28 -10.78 -7.98
N GLU A 73 -0.70 -10.18 -7.29
CA GLU A 73 -2.10 -10.65 -7.28
C GLU A 73 -2.75 -10.64 -8.67
N GLY A 74 -2.34 -9.69 -9.54
CA GLY A 74 -2.84 -9.56 -10.91
C GLY A 74 -2.31 -10.60 -11.91
N LYS A 75 -1.42 -11.51 -11.51
CA LYS A 75 -0.79 -12.51 -12.40
C LYS A 75 -1.75 -13.42 -13.14
N LYS A 76 -2.97 -13.61 -12.62
CA LYS A 76 -4.03 -14.43 -13.23
C LYS A 76 -5.03 -13.62 -14.05
N THR A 77 -4.83 -12.30 -14.21
CA THR A 77 -5.75 -11.43 -14.92
C THR A 77 -5.14 -11.06 -16.27
N PRO A 78 -5.63 -11.60 -17.41
CA PRO A 78 -5.09 -11.29 -18.73
C PRO A 78 -5.51 -9.91 -19.23
N GLY A 79 -4.75 -9.36 -20.17
CA GLY A 79 -5.13 -8.18 -20.96
C GLY A 79 -6.15 -8.50 -22.05
N VAL A 80 -6.13 -7.71 -23.12
CA VAL A 80 -6.96 -7.93 -24.32
C VAL A 80 -6.51 -9.16 -25.13
N ASP A 81 -5.23 -9.52 -25.03
CA ASP A 81 -4.61 -10.65 -25.70
C ASP A 81 -4.91 -12.02 -25.06
N GLY A 82 -5.57 -12.05 -23.90
CA GLY A 82 -5.82 -13.26 -23.15
C GLY A 82 -4.56 -13.96 -22.59
N ALA A 83 -3.36 -13.43 -22.87
CA ALA A 83 -2.09 -14.08 -22.56
C ALA A 83 -1.72 -14.00 -21.06
N LEU A 84 -1.18 -15.11 -20.54
CA LEU A 84 -0.62 -15.22 -19.18
C LEU A 84 0.75 -15.91 -19.24
N TRP A 85 1.66 -15.46 -18.40
CA TRP A 85 3.00 -16.07 -18.27
C TRP A 85 3.04 -17.02 -17.07
N SER A 86 2.48 -18.21 -17.23
CA SER A 86 2.37 -19.21 -16.18
C SER A 86 3.59 -20.14 -16.10
N THR A 87 4.21 -20.48 -17.25
CA THR A 87 5.35 -21.38 -17.34
C THR A 87 6.68 -20.65 -17.23
N ASP A 88 7.73 -21.33 -16.78
CA ASP A 88 9.06 -20.75 -16.65
C ASP A 88 9.66 -20.40 -18.02
N LYS A 89 9.35 -21.20 -19.07
CA LYS A 89 9.68 -20.90 -20.46
C LYS A 89 9.09 -19.55 -20.90
N ALA A 90 7.77 -19.37 -20.74
CA ALA A 90 7.11 -18.11 -21.12
C ALA A 90 7.65 -16.89 -20.35
N LYS A 91 8.02 -17.05 -19.07
CA LYS A 91 8.64 -15.97 -18.28
C LYS A 91 10.03 -15.59 -18.81
N TYR A 92 10.85 -16.57 -19.19
CA TYR A 92 12.19 -16.30 -19.73
C TYR A 92 12.11 -15.65 -21.10
N GLU A 93 11.26 -16.16 -22.01
CA GLU A 93 11.00 -15.56 -23.32
C GLU A 93 10.47 -14.13 -23.19
N ALA A 94 9.63 -13.89 -22.19
CA ALA A 94 9.16 -12.53 -21.87
C ALA A 94 10.31 -11.57 -21.55
N ILE A 95 11.34 -11.99 -20.79
CA ILE A 95 12.52 -11.14 -20.52
C ILE A 95 13.18 -10.70 -21.83
N LEU A 96 13.37 -11.63 -22.77
CA LEU A 96 14.01 -11.36 -24.06
C LEU A 96 13.14 -10.47 -24.96
N SER A 97 11.81 -10.54 -24.80
CA SER A 97 10.85 -9.76 -25.58
C SER A 97 10.73 -8.30 -25.15
N LEU A 98 11.24 -7.92 -23.95
CA LEU A 98 11.20 -6.55 -23.46
C LEU A 98 12.26 -5.70 -24.17
N LYS A 99 11.91 -5.21 -25.35
CA LYS A 99 12.77 -4.34 -26.19
C LYS A 99 12.05 -3.02 -26.43
N ARG A 100 12.80 -1.90 -26.40
CA ARG A 100 12.28 -0.55 -26.70
C ARG A 100 11.91 -0.40 -28.17
N ASN A 101 12.82 -0.88 -29.06
CA ASN A 101 12.63 -0.81 -30.49
C ASN A 101 11.54 -1.80 -30.91
N GLY A 102 10.65 -1.35 -31.79
CA GLY A 102 9.50 -2.17 -32.25
C GLY A 102 8.38 -2.34 -31.20
N TYR A 103 8.52 -1.82 -29.98
CA TYR A 103 7.45 -1.92 -28.99
C TYR A 103 6.24 -1.08 -29.36
N LYS A 104 5.08 -1.75 -29.39
CA LYS A 104 3.75 -1.16 -29.55
C LYS A 104 2.87 -1.70 -28.42
N PRO A 105 2.37 -0.87 -27.49
CA PRO A 105 1.43 -1.34 -26.47
C PRO A 105 0.09 -1.70 -27.13
N GLN A 106 -0.59 -2.65 -26.52
CA GLN A 106 -1.96 -2.98 -26.93
C GLN A 106 -2.97 -2.13 -26.14
N PRO A 107 -4.19 -1.95 -26.68
CA PRO A 107 -5.25 -1.27 -25.96
C PRO A 107 -5.56 -1.95 -24.62
N LEU A 108 -6.06 -1.19 -23.67
CA LEU A 108 -6.43 -1.69 -22.35
C LEU A 108 -7.76 -2.45 -22.38
N ARG A 109 -7.86 -3.55 -21.67
CA ARG A 109 -9.13 -4.21 -21.43
C ARG A 109 -9.93 -3.49 -20.34
N ARG A 110 -11.08 -2.91 -20.67
CA ARG A 110 -11.95 -2.19 -19.73
C ARG A 110 -12.70 -3.18 -18.83
N VAL A 111 -12.62 -2.93 -17.52
CA VAL A 111 -13.41 -3.64 -16.50
C VAL A 111 -13.98 -2.62 -15.53
N PHE A 112 -15.19 -2.86 -15.02
CA PHE A 112 -15.83 -1.98 -14.06
C PHE A 112 -15.88 -2.63 -12.67
N ILE A 113 -15.48 -1.87 -11.65
CA ILE A 113 -15.58 -2.28 -10.25
C ILE A 113 -16.61 -1.40 -9.55
N LYS A 114 -17.54 -2.01 -8.81
CA LYS A 114 -18.54 -1.27 -8.01
C LYS A 114 -17.85 -0.53 -6.85
N LYS A 115 -18.04 0.79 -6.77
CA LYS A 115 -17.67 1.60 -5.61
C LYS A 115 -18.68 1.37 -4.47
N ALA A 116 -18.30 1.75 -3.25
CA ALA A 116 -19.17 1.65 -2.06
C ALA A 116 -20.48 2.46 -2.17
N ASN A 117 -20.50 3.49 -3.00
CA ASN A 117 -21.68 4.34 -3.29
C ASN A 117 -22.54 3.82 -4.46
N GLY A 118 -22.28 2.59 -4.95
CA GLY A 118 -22.99 2.00 -6.08
C GLY A 118 -22.51 2.43 -7.47
N LYS A 119 -21.75 3.52 -7.59
CA LYS A 119 -21.16 3.97 -8.87
C LYS A 119 -20.09 2.99 -9.35
N LEU A 120 -19.92 2.88 -10.64
CA LEU A 120 -18.89 2.03 -11.26
C LEU A 120 -17.57 2.81 -11.37
N ARG A 121 -16.46 2.12 -11.09
CA ARG A 121 -15.10 2.61 -11.32
C ARG A 121 -14.54 1.89 -12.54
N PRO A 122 -14.20 2.60 -13.63
CA PRO A 122 -13.56 1.99 -14.78
C PRO A 122 -12.10 1.65 -14.44
N LEU A 123 -11.65 0.46 -14.81
CA LEU A 123 -10.24 0.06 -14.78
C LEU A 123 -9.80 -0.34 -16.17
N GLY A 124 -8.59 0.03 -16.55
CA GLY A 124 -7.92 -0.43 -17.77
C GLY A 124 -6.86 -1.48 -17.42
N ILE A 125 -7.01 -2.69 -17.92
CA ILE A 125 -6.08 -3.79 -17.67
C ILE A 125 -5.13 -3.93 -18.85
N PRO A 126 -3.81 -3.60 -18.70
CA PRO A 126 -2.81 -3.78 -19.75
C PRO A 126 -2.48 -5.27 -19.96
N THR A 127 -1.91 -5.63 -21.11
CA THR A 127 -1.35 -6.96 -21.35
C THR A 127 -0.21 -7.27 -20.38
N MET A 128 0.18 -8.54 -20.26
CA MET A 128 1.33 -8.92 -19.42
C MET A 128 2.61 -8.25 -19.89
N LYS A 129 2.80 -8.11 -21.22
CA LYS A 129 3.94 -7.42 -21.81
C LYS A 129 3.97 -5.93 -21.45
N ASP A 130 2.82 -5.26 -21.56
CA ASP A 130 2.72 -3.83 -21.24
C ASP A 130 2.95 -3.57 -19.75
N ARG A 131 2.42 -4.43 -18.86
CA ARG A 131 2.71 -4.37 -17.42
C ARG A 131 4.20 -4.55 -17.12
N ALA A 132 4.87 -5.49 -17.81
CA ALA A 132 6.29 -5.71 -17.61
C ALA A 132 7.14 -4.55 -18.14
N MET A 133 6.76 -3.95 -19.28
CA MET A 133 7.39 -2.73 -19.80
C MET A 133 7.20 -1.55 -18.84
N GLN A 134 5.97 -1.32 -18.33
CA GLN A 134 5.72 -0.31 -17.29
C GLN A 134 6.54 -0.56 -16.03
N SER A 135 6.61 -1.82 -15.56
CA SER A 135 7.42 -2.18 -14.40
C SER A 135 8.91 -1.93 -14.63
N LEU A 136 9.41 -2.18 -15.83
CA LEU A 136 10.81 -1.95 -16.22
C LEU A 136 11.16 -0.45 -16.16
N TYR A 137 10.35 0.41 -16.79
CA TYR A 137 10.59 1.85 -16.75
C TYR A 137 10.35 2.45 -15.38
N LEU A 138 9.43 1.89 -14.59
CA LEU A 138 9.19 2.31 -13.22
C LEU A 138 10.42 2.09 -12.33
N LEU A 139 11.23 1.04 -12.55
CA LEU A 139 12.47 0.83 -11.80
C LEU A 139 13.45 2.01 -11.94
N ALA A 140 13.42 2.72 -13.08
CA ALA A 140 14.25 3.91 -13.30
C ALA A 140 13.55 5.20 -12.82
N LEU A 141 12.23 5.30 -12.97
CA LEU A 141 11.45 6.49 -12.63
C LEU A 141 11.25 6.67 -11.12
N GLU A 142 10.99 5.58 -10.37
CA GLU A 142 10.78 5.65 -8.91
C GLU A 142 11.90 6.40 -8.15
N PRO A 143 13.20 6.11 -8.37
CA PRO A 143 14.27 6.84 -7.69
C PRO A 143 14.32 8.33 -8.07
N ILE A 144 13.93 8.70 -9.29
CA ILE A 144 13.85 10.10 -9.73
C ILE A 144 12.69 10.80 -9.02
N ALA A 145 11.50 10.17 -9.04
CA ALA A 145 10.30 10.69 -8.39
C ALA A 145 10.50 10.88 -6.88
N GLU A 146 11.22 9.96 -6.21
CA GLU A 146 11.45 10.06 -4.77
C GLU A 146 12.37 11.23 -4.37
N VAL A 147 13.26 11.68 -5.26
CA VAL A 147 14.11 12.87 -5.02
C VAL A 147 13.31 14.16 -5.08
N THR A 148 12.31 14.24 -5.95
CA THR A 148 11.53 15.46 -6.21
C THR A 148 10.17 15.48 -5.51
N ALA A 149 9.81 14.38 -4.83
CA ALA A 149 8.52 14.25 -4.19
C ALA A 149 8.33 15.19 -3.01
N ASP A 150 7.13 15.72 -2.87
CA ASP A 150 6.71 16.50 -1.70
C ASP A 150 7.02 15.77 -0.38
N PRO A 151 7.61 16.44 0.63
CA PRO A 151 8.07 15.81 1.89
C PRO A 151 6.95 15.08 2.64
N HIS A 152 5.72 15.61 2.59
CA HIS A 152 4.55 15.09 3.30
C HIS A 152 3.53 14.42 2.38
N SER A 153 3.99 13.90 1.25
CA SER A 153 3.25 12.99 0.37
C SER A 153 3.58 11.53 0.72
N TYR A 154 2.56 10.69 0.93
CA TYR A 154 2.73 9.33 1.45
C TYR A 154 2.14 8.24 0.57
N GLY A 155 1.11 8.52 -0.23
CA GLY A 155 0.43 7.53 -1.08
C GLY A 155 1.33 7.02 -2.20
N PHE A 156 1.28 5.71 -2.47
CA PHE A 156 2.01 5.03 -3.55
C PHE A 156 3.55 5.16 -3.52
N ARG A 157 4.13 5.73 -2.49
CA ARG A 157 5.58 5.87 -2.31
C ARG A 157 6.13 4.71 -1.47
N LYS A 158 7.32 4.25 -1.83
CA LYS A 158 7.99 3.14 -1.18
C LYS A 158 8.30 3.47 0.29
N GLU A 159 8.17 2.47 1.18
CA GLU A 159 8.38 2.57 2.63
C GLU A 159 7.45 3.55 3.38
N ARG A 160 6.46 4.14 2.72
CA ARG A 160 5.45 5.03 3.30
C ARG A 160 4.09 4.33 3.40
N CYS A 161 3.28 4.74 4.37
CA CYS A 161 1.95 4.15 4.61
C CYS A 161 0.94 5.17 5.12
N CYS A 162 -0.34 4.79 5.15
CA CYS A 162 -1.42 5.63 5.67
C CYS A 162 -1.15 6.10 7.11
N GLN A 163 -0.55 5.26 7.95
CA GLN A 163 -0.24 5.60 9.34
C GLN A 163 0.82 6.70 9.45
N ASP A 164 1.73 6.82 8.47
CA ASP A 164 2.69 7.93 8.42
C ASP A 164 1.95 9.26 8.18
N ALA A 165 0.97 9.29 7.26
CA ALA A 165 0.14 10.47 7.00
C ALA A 165 -0.67 10.87 8.23
N ILE A 166 -1.34 9.92 8.89
CA ILE A 166 -2.12 10.18 10.12
C ILE A 166 -1.22 10.67 11.26
N GLN A 167 -0.02 10.10 11.41
CA GLN A 167 0.94 10.57 12.41
C GLN A 167 1.46 11.97 12.09
N GLN A 168 1.56 12.34 10.80
CA GLN A 168 1.90 13.70 10.39
C GLN A 168 0.76 14.67 10.75
N CYS A 169 -0.51 14.32 10.50
CA CYS A 169 -1.65 15.10 10.96
C CYS A 169 -1.58 15.32 12.48
N HIS A 170 -1.30 14.26 13.24
CA HIS A 170 -1.13 14.37 14.69
C HIS A 170 0.02 15.32 15.07
N THR A 171 1.15 15.26 14.37
CA THR A 171 2.32 16.13 14.64
C THR A 171 1.98 17.61 14.42
N ILE A 172 1.24 17.92 13.35
CA ILE A 172 0.86 19.29 13.00
C ILE A 172 -0.20 19.84 13.96
N LEU A 173 -1.22 19.03 14.32
CA LEU A 173 -2.45 19.51 14.95
C LEU A 173 -2.51 19.29 16.47
N SER A 174 -1.59 18.54 17.10
CA SER A 174 -1.70 18.14 18.52
C SER A 174 -1.38 19.25 19.52
N ARG A 175 -0.54 20.21 19.16
CA ARG A 175 -0.09 21.27 20.09
C ARG A 175 -1.21 22.25 20.43
N LYS A 176 -1.13 22.94 21.59
CA LYS A 176 -2.08 23.97 22.00
C LYS A 176 -2.18 25.09 20.95
N ASN A 177 -1.05 25.58 20.49
CA ASN A 177 -0.94 26.65 19.48
C ASN A 177 -0.82 26.09 18.05
N SER A 178 -1.48 24.97 17.72
CA SER A 178 -1.51 24.41 16.37
C SER A 178 -2.55 25.12 15.50
N PRO A 179 -2.49 24.96 14.16
CA PRO A 179 -3.53 25.46 13.26
C PRO A 179 -4.90 24.93 13.68
N LYS A 180 -5.94 25.77 13.51
CA LYS A 180 -7.31 25.45 13.91
C LYS A 180 -8.21 25.05 12.74
N TRP A 181 -7.85 25.44 11.54
CA TRP A 181 -8.64 25.20 10.36
C TRP A 181 -7.96 24.21 9.42
N VAL A 182 -8.74 23.37 8.79
CA VAL A 182 -8.29 22.31 7.87
C VAL A 182 -9.14 22.35 6.62
N LEU A 183 -8.50 22.46 5.45
CA LEU A 183 -9.10 22.24 4.15
C LEU A 183 -8.89 20.76 3.80
N GLU A 184 -9.98 20.03 3.64
CA GLU A 184 -10.01 18.68 3.06
C GLU A 184 -10.13 18.84 1.54
N GLY A 185 -9.17 18.35 0.77
CA GLY A 185 -9.17 18.44 -0.69
C GLY A 185 -9.33 17.06 -1.33
N ASP A 186 -10.22 16.98 -2.32
CA ASP A 186 -10.41 15.80 -3.18
C ASP A 186 -10.33 16.25 -4.65
N ILE A 187 -9.59 15.52 -5.47
CA ILE A 187 -9.42 15.81 -6.89
C ILE A 187 -10.44 14.99 -7.69
N LYS A 188 -11.20 15.66 -8.54
CA LYS A 188 -12.24 15.03 -9.35
C LYS A 188 -11.62 14.14 -10.43
N GLY A 189 -11.78 12.82 -10.31
CA GLY A 189 -11.30 11.87 -11.30
C GLY A 189 -9.80 11.96 -11.60
N CYS A 190 -8.96 12.18 -10.60
CA CYS A 190 -7.52 12.49 -10.75
C CYS A 190 -6.82 11.67 -11.85
N PHE A 191 -6.97 10.34 -11.85
CA PHE A 191 -6.34 9.48 -12.86
C PHE A 191 -6.95 9.61 -14.26
N ASP A 192 -8.18 10.07 -14.37
CA ASP A 192 -8.94 10.08 -15.62
C ASP A 192 -8.71 11.37 -16.42
N HIS A 193 -8.23 12.47 -15.78
CA HIS A 193 -8.15 13.81 -16.38
C HIS A 193 -6.74 14.42 -16.45
N ILE A 194 -5.68 13.72 -16.00
CA ILE A 194 -4.31 14.28 -16.10
C ILE A 194 -3.98 14.60 -17.56
N SER A 195 -3.54 15.84 -17.83
CA SER A 195 -3.13 16.29 -19.17
C SER A 195 -2.00 15.43 -19.73
N HIS A 196 -2.19 14.85 -20.91
CA HIS A 196 -1.14 14.13 -21.63
C HIS A 196 0.03 15.05 -22.01
N GLU A 197 -0.27 16.28 -22.40
CA GLU A 197 0.75 17.27 -22.75
C GLU A 197 1.62 17.60 -21.56
N TRP A 198 0.99 17.87 -20.39
CA TRP A 198 1.74 18.12 -19.16
C TRP A 198 2.65 16.94 -18.80
N LEU A 199 2.13 15.70 -18.87
CA LEU A 199 2.94 14.50 -18.59
C LEU A 199 4.14 14.37 -19.54
N LEU A 200 3.95 14.60 -20.84
CA LEU A 200 5.02 14.47 -21.83
C LEU A 200 6.11 15.52 -21.66
N ASN A 201 5.75 16.70 -21.17
CA ASN A 201 6.68 17.80 -20.97
C ASN A 201 7.41 17.75 -19.62
N ASN A 202 6.79 17.17 -18.57
CA ASN A 202 7.28 17.28 -17.20
C ASN A 202 7.81 15.96 -16.62
N ILE A 203 7.41 14.78 -17.15
CA ILE A 203 7.89 13.51 -16.61
C ILE A 203 9.24 13.13 -17.22
N PRO A 204 10.31 13.01 -16.41
CA PRO A 204 11.66 12.72 -16.88
C PRO A 204 11.85 11.24 -17.21
N MET A 205 11.26 10.77 -18.30
CA MET A 205 11.40 9.42 -18.83
C MET A 205 11.37 9.44 -20.38
N ASP A 206 11.56 8.29 -21.02
CA ASP A 206 11.42 8.15 -22.48
C ASP A 206 10.03 8.59 -22.95
N THR A 207 9.95 9.80 -23.50
CA THR A 207 8.69 10.42 -23.95
C THR A 207 8.01 9.63 -25.06
N LYS A 208 8.78 8.92 -25.94
CA LYS A 208 8.20 8.06 -26.99
C LYS A 208 7.45 6.88 -26.40
N ILE A 209 7.99 6.28 -25.35
CA ILE A 209 7.33 5.18 -24.64
C ILE A 209 6.13 5.68 -23.86
N LEU A 210 6.27 6.79 -23.12
CA LEU A 210 5.16 7.40 -22.37
C LEU A 210 4.00 7.75 -23.31
N LYS A 211 4.25 8.43 -24.43
CA LYS A 211 3.24 8.78 -25.43
C LYS A 211 2.49 7.56 -25.96
N LYS A 212 3.20 6.44 -26.21
CA LYS A 212 2.57 5.20 -26.64
C LYS A 212 1.59 4.64 -25.59
N TRP A 213 1.94 4.67 -24.31
CA TRP A 213 1.05 4.20 -23.24
C TRP A 213 -0.16 5.11 -23.07
N LEU A 214 0.03 6.42 -23.11
CA LEU A 214 -1.07 7.38 -22.96
C LEU A 214 -2.09 7.28 -24.09
N LYS A 215 -1.63 6.96 -25.31
CA LYS A 215 -2.46 6.89 -26.53
C LYS A 215 -2.84 5.47 -26.96
N CYS A 216 -2.64 4.44 -26.13
CA CYS A 216 -2.91 3.04 -26.51
C CYS A 216 -4.42 2.73 -26.66
N GLY A 217 -5.30 3.56 -26.11
CA GLY A 217 -6.74 3.34 -26.15
C GLY A 217 -7.25 2.25 -25.20
N VAL A 218 -8.56 2.04 -25.22
CA VAL A 218 -9.26 1.10 -24.34
C VAL A 218 -10.26 0.30 -25.15
N ILE A 219 -10.28 -1.02 -25.00
CA ILE A 219 -11.30 -1.89 -25.58
C ILE A 219 -12.40 -2.16 -24.55
N PHE A 220 -13.65 -1.89 -24.96
CA PHE A 220 -14.83 -2.20 -24.20
C PHE A 220 -15.91 -2.79 -25.14
N LYS A 221 -16.43 -3.97 -24.82
CA LYS A 221 -17.42 -4.70 -25.64
C LYS A 221 -17.00 -4.91 -27.11
N GLY A 222 -15.71 -5.04 -27.38
CA GLY A 222 -15.17 -5.23 -28.73
C GLY A 222 -14.83 -3.94 -29.49
N GLU A 223 -15.22 -2.78 -28.98
CA GLU A 223 -14.95 -1.47 -29.59
C GLU A 223 -13.73 -0.79 -28.97
N LEU A 224 -12.94 -0.09 -29.81
CA LEU A 224 -11.77 0.66 -29.41
C LEU A 224 -12.12 2.13 -29.16
N PHE A 225 -11.89 2.59 -27.94
CA PHE A 225 -12.04 3.98 -27.54
C PHE A 225 -10.66 4.64 -27.42
N LYS A 226 -10.47 5.78 -28.03
CA LYS A 226 -9.25 6.58 -27.91
C LYS A 226 -9.15 7.15 -26.49
N THR A 227 -7.91 7.36 -26.02
CA THR A 227 -7.61 8.06 -24.75
C THR A 227 -6.94 9.39 -25.08
N GLU A 228 -7.58 10.50 -24.73
CA GLU A 228 -7.10 11.87 -25.02
C GLU A 228 -6.48 12.53 -23.78
N GLU A 229 -6.91 12.09 -22.60
CA GLU A 229 -6.44 12.54 -21.29
C GLU A 229 -6.34 11.38 -20.30
N GLY A 230 -5.75 11.64 -19.16
CA GLY A 230 -5.67 10.71 -18.05
C GLY A 230 -4.56 9.67 -18.16
N THR A 231 -4.37 8.96 -17.06
CA THR A 231 -3.50 7.79 -16.97
C THR A 231 -4.33 6.55 -16.68
N MET A 232 -3.86 5.41 -17.14
CA MET A 232 -4.58 4.14 -16.97
C MET A 232 -4.82 3.81 -15.51
N GLN A 233 -6.07 3.80 -15.03
CA GLN A 233 -6.39 3.20 -13.75
C GLN A 233 -6.15 1.68 -13.82
N GLY A 234 -5.09 1.20 -13.15
CA GLY A 234 -4.65 -0.20 -13.18
C GLY A 234 -3.29 -0.43 -13.84
N GLY A 235 -2.69 0.59 -14.45
CA GLY A 235 -1.29 0.57 -14.90
C GLY A 235 -0.32 0.56 -13.72
N ILE A 236 0.80 -0.15 -13.86
CA ILE A 236 1.81 -0.27 -12.80
C ILE A 236 2.53 1.07 -12.56
N ILE A 237 2.72 1.88 -13.59
CA ILE A 237 3.43 3.16 -13.53
C ILE A 237 2.50 4.33 -13.14
N SER A 238 1.19 4.22 -13.38
CA SER A 238 0.23 5.31 -13.22
C SER A 238 0.20 5.96 -11.83
N PRO A 239 0.34 5.21 -10.72
CA PRO A 239 0.40 5.82 -9.38
C PRO A 239 1.59 6.77 -9.20
N THR A 240 2.75 6.44 -9.79
CA THR A 240 3.94 7.30 -9.75
C THR A 240 3.77 8.52 -10.63
N LEU A 241 3.19 8.38 -11.83
CA LEU A 241 2.87 9.50 -12.71
C LEU A 241 1.92 10.48 -12.02
N ALA A 242 0.84 9.98 -11.40
CA ALA A 242 -0.12 10.82 -10.67
C ALA A 242 0.54 11.54 -9.48
N ASN A 243 1.43 10.88 -8.73
CA ASN A 243 2.18 11.54 -7.66
C ASN A 243 3.06 12.67 -8.20
N MET A 244 3.84 12.42 -9.27
CA MET A 244 4.70 13.41 -9.89
C MET A 244 3.90 14.59 -10.47
N THR A 245 2.68 14.35 -10.95
CA THR A 245 1.77 15.42 -11.41
C THR A 245 1.37 16.33 -10.25
N LEU A 246 1.20 15.78 -9.04
CA LEU A 246 0.78 16.53 -7.85
C LEU A 246 1.95 17.04 -6.99
N ASP A 247 3.18 16.63 -7.27
CA ASP A 247 4.36 17.13 -6.56
C ASP A 247 4.65 18.61 -6.97
N GLY A 248 5.22 19.36 -6.02
CA GLY A 248 5.39 20.81 -6.10
C GLY A 248 4.29 21.59 -5.37
N LEU A 249 3.24 20.92 -4.91
CA LEU A 249 2.18 21.56 -4.13
C LEU A 249 2.71 22.09 -2.78
N SER A 250 3.67 21.40 -2.17
CA SER A 250 4.35 21.87 -0.95
C SER A 250 5.11 23.18 -1.18
N ASP A 251 5.78 23.33 -2.32
CA ASP A 251 6.54 24.55 -2.66
C ASP A 251 5.59 25.72 -2.92
N LEU A 252 4.50 25.48 -3.65
CA LEU A 252 3.44 26.48 -3.85
C LEU A 252 2.92 27.00 -2.51
N LEU A 253 2.59 26.10 -1.58
CA LEU A 253 2.07 26.46 -0.26
C LEU A 253 3.12 27.13 0.64
N ALA A 254 4.40 26.85 0.46
CA ALA A 254 5.49 27.48 1.19
C ALA A 254 5.54 29.00 0.94
N THR A 255 5.12 29.47 -0.24
CA THR A 255 5.03 30.89 -0.57
C THR A 255 4.10 31.66 0.38
N LYS A 256 2.99 31.02 0.79
CA LYS A 256 1.98 31.58 1.73
C LYS A 256 2.32 31.34 3.20
N ASN A 257 3.27 30.47 3.51
CA ASN A 257 3.62 30.13 4.90
C ASN A 257 4.72 31.04 5.49
N LYS A 258 5.10 32.11 4.79
CA LYS A 258 6.10 33.07 5.27
C LYS A 258 5.58 33.78 6.52
N ARG A 259 6.44 33.86 7.54
CA ARG A 259 6.16 34.65 8.74
C ARG A 259 6.18 36.14 8.38
N VAL A 260 5.15 36.85 8.75
CA VAL A 260 5.00 38.28 8.51
C VAL A 260 4.93 39.00 9.84
N ASN A 261 5.61 40.13 9.98
CA ASN A 261 5.42 41.03 11.12
C ASN A 261 4.16 41.86 10.88
N ARG A 262 3.10 41.58 11.65
CA ARG A 262 1.88 42.38 11.67
C ARG A 262 1.78 43.10 13.04
N LYS A 263 1.73 44.42 13.00
CA LYS A 263 1.54 45.26 14.24
C LYS A 263 2.43 44.79 15.41
N ASN A 264 3.73 44.68 15.21
CA ASN A 264 4.73 44.19 16.18
C ASN A 264 4.59 42.73 16.67
N GLU A 265 3.67 41.94 16.14
CA GLU A 265 3.60 40.50 16.41
C GLU A 265 4.07 39.67 15.23
N LYS A 266 4.84 38.60 15.52
CA LYS A 266 5.25 37.61 14.53
C LYS A 266 4.04 36.74 14.17
N TYR A 267 3.36 37.06 13.07
CA TYR A 267 2.26 36.26 12.55
C TYR A 267 2.78 35.10 11.71
N SER A 268 2.29 33.88 11.98
CA SER A 268 2.53 32.70 11.16
C SER A 268 1.20 32.14 10.67
N PRO A 269 0.98 32.01 9.35
CA PRO A 269 -0.24 31.42 8.79
C PRO A 269 -0.43 29.93 9.11
N MET A 270 0.63 29.23 9.51
CA MET A 270 0.63 27.80 9.88
C MET A 270 0.10 26.88 8.78
N VAL A 271 0.47 27.17 7.54
CA VAL A 271 0.10 26.38 6.38
C VAL A 271 0.97 25.14 6.31
N ASN A 272 0.36 23.97 6.37
CA ASN A 272 1.02 22.68 6.20
C ASN A 272 0.15 21.78 5.33
N MET A 273 0.75 20.90 4.56
CA MET A 273 0.08 19.91 3.73
C MET A 273 0.38 18.48 4.20
N VAL A 274 -0.61 17.61 4.11
CA VAL A 274 -0.44 16.16 4.19
C VAL A 274 -1.21 15.52 3.04
N ARG A 275 -0.52 14.81 2.16
CA ARG A 275 -1.11 14.20 0.97
C ARG A 275 -0.95 12.68 0.98
N TYR A 276 -1.98 11.99 0.54
CA TYR A 276 -1.97 10.56 0.28
C TYR A 276 -2.62 10.28 -1.08
N ALA A 277 -1.82 10.19 -2.13
CA ALA A 277 -2.26 10.15 -3.52
C ALA A 277 -3.09 11.41 -3.88
N ASP A 278 -4.34 11.23 -4.27
CA ASP A 278 -5.32 12.27 -4.61
C ASP A 278 -6.05 12.88 -3.40
N ASP A 279 -6.04 12.19 -2.25
CA ASP A 279 -6.57 12.74 -0.99
C ASP A 279 -5.53 13.62 -0.28
N PHE A 280 -5.86 14.85 0.08
CA PHE A 280 -4.96 15.72 0.82
C PHE A 280 -5.68 16.63 1.81
N ILE A 281 -4.94 17.08 2.82
CA ILE A 281 -5.37 18.13 3.73
C ILE A 281 -4.36 19.26 3.74
N ILE A 282 -4.87 20.50 3.91
CA ILE A 282 -4.06 21.68 4.14
C ILE A 282 -4.54 22.33 5.44
N THR A 283 -3.62 22.70 6.32
CA THR A 283 -3.95 23.37 7.57
C THR A 283 -3.72 24.87 7.45
N GLY A 284 -4.45 25.65 8.22
CA GLY A 284 -4.29 27.11 8.31
C GLY A 284 -4.62 27.62 9.71
N ARG A 285 -4.04 28.75 10.10
CA ARG A 285 -4.33 29.41 11.37
C ARG A 285 -5.76 29.91 11.43
N THR A 286 -6.24 30.48 10.34
CA THR A 286 -7.59 31.04 10.18
C THR A 286 -8.28 30.46 8.95
N LYS A 287 -9.59 30.63 8.84
CA LYS A 287 -10.40 30.18 7.72
C LYS A 287 -10.05 30.95 6.44
N GLU A 288 -9.86 32.26 6.58
CA GLU A 288 -9.51 33.19 5.49
C GLU A 288 -8.19 32.78 4.82
N THR A 289 -7.18 32.34 5.62
CA THR A 289 -5.93 31.79 5.08
C THR A 289 -6.16 30.63 4.10
N LEU A 290 -7.13 29.75 4.39
CA LEU A 290 -7.45 28.61 3.53
C LEU A 290 -8.32 29.01 2.34
N GLU A 291 -9.17 30.02 2.49
CA GLU A 291 -9.96 30.60 1.41
C GLU A 291 -9.05 31.31 0.38
N GLU A 292 -7.98 31.98 0.82
CA GLU A 292 -6.95 32.56 -0.05
C GLU A 292 -6.10 31.49 -0.79
N ILE A 293 -5.92 30.34 -0.20
CA ILE A 293 -5.14 29.24 -0.80
C ILE A 293 -5.95 28.50 -1.87
N LYS A 294 -7.28 28.42 -1.73
CA LYS A 294 -8.14 27.65 -2.63
C LYS A 294 -8.00 28.05 -4.11
N PRO A 295 -7.99 29.34 -4.51
CA PRO A 295 -7.75 29.74 -5.88
C PRO A 295 -6.39 29.28 -6.42
N MET A 296 -5.32 29.37 -5.62
CA MET A 296 -3.98 28.91 -6.03
C MET A 296 -3.94 27.41 -6.30
N LEU A 297 -4.70 26.63 -5.50
CA LEU A 297 -4.84 25.18 -5.73
C LEU A 297 -5.57 24.89 -7.04
N ILE A 298 -6.62 25.65 -7.34
CA ILE A 298 -7.40 25.50 -8.57
C ILE A 298 -6.49 25.79 -9.78
N GLU A 299 -5.72 26.87 -9.76
CA GLU A 299 -4.79 27.22 -10.82
C GLU A 299 -3.70 26.14 -11.02
N PHE A 300 -3.07 25.69 -9.91
CA PHE A 300 -2.07 24.63 -9.93
C PHE A 300 -2.62 23.32 -10.53
N LEU A 301 -3.86 22.97 -10.21
CA LEU A 301 -4.50 21.76 -10.73
C LEU A 301 -4.91 21.94 -12.19
N ALA A 302 -5.43 23.11 -12.58
CA ALA A 302 -5.85 23.41 -13.94
C ALA A 302 -4.72 23.30 -14.96
N GLU A 303 -3.50 23.76 -14.63
CA GLU A 303 -2.31 23.58 -15.47
C GLU A 303 -2.04 22.09 -15.81
N ARG A 304 -2.50 21.18 -14.96
CA ARG A 304 -2.30 19.73 -15.05
C ARG A 304 -3.50 18.99 -15.62
N GLY A 305 -4.54 19.75 -16.06
CA GLY A 305 -5.81 19.21 -16.53
C GLY A 305 -6.70 18.66 -15.41
N LEU A 306 -6.45 19.05 -14.16
CA LEU A 306 -7.15 18.55 -12.99
C LEU A 306 -8.10 19.58 -12.40
N GLU A 307 -9.18 19.12 -11.80
CA GLU A 307 -10.17 19.94 -11.10
C GLU A 307 -10.31 19.53 -9.62
N LEU A 308 -10.47 20.53 -8.76
CA LEU A 308 -10.84 20.33 -7.37
C LEU A 308 -12.32 19.92 -7.28
N SER A 309 -12.66 18.91 -6.49
CA SER A 309 -14.05 18.53 -6.26
C SER A 309 -14.71 19.50 -5.28
N GLU A 310 -15.55 20.40 -5.76
CA GLU A 310 -16.23 21.40 -4.89
C GLU A 310 -17.10 20.76 -3.82
N GLU A 311 -17.85 19.70 -4.18
CA GLU A 311 -18.72 18.97 -3.24
C GLU A 311 -17.97 18.32 -2.07
N LYS A 312 -16.69 17.98 -2.25
CA LYS A 312 -15.89 17.26 -1.26
C LYS A 312 -14.76 18.10 -0.66
N THR A 313 -14.56 19.32 -1.18
CA THR A 313 -13.56 20.25 -0.66
C THR A 313 -14.21 21.12 0.43
N LEU A 314 -13.89 20.79 1.69
CA LEU A 314 -14.49 21.43 2.85
C LEU A 314 -13.42 22.10 3.69
N ILE A 315 -13.76 23.28 4.26
CA ILE A 315 -12.94 23.95 5.28
C ILE A 315 -13.62 23.72 6.62
N THR A 316 -12.97 22.96 7.50
CA THR A 316 -13.54 22.50 8.78
C THR A 316 -12.70 22.97 9.95
N HIS A 317 -13.33 23.37 11.07
CA HIS A 317 -12.60 23.64 12.30
C HIS A 317 -12.19 22.33 12.98
N ILE A 318 -10.99 22.30 13.59
CA ILE A 318 -10.44 21.07 14.18
C ILE A 318 -11.27 20.52 15.35
N ASP A 319 -12.06 21.38 16.03
CA ASP A 319 -12.95 20.94 17.11
C ASP A 319 -14.21 20.24 16.57
N ASP A 320 -14.61 20.49 15.31
CA ASP A 320 -15.65 19.72 14.62
C ASP A 320 -15.07 18.41 14.08
N GLY A 321 -13.81 18.43 13.67
CA GLY A 321 -13.04 17.30 13.20
C GLY A 321 -13.31 16.93 11.74
N PHE A 322 -12.41 16.20 11.14
CA PHE A 322 -12.47 15.77 9.75
C PHE A 322 -12.11 14.28 9.59
N ASP A 323 -12.52 13.70 8.48
CA ASP A 323 -12.23 12.30 8.15
C ASP A 323 -11.13 12.20 7.11
N PHE A 324 -9.97 11.63 7.46
CA PHE A 324 -8.85 11.42 6.55
C PHE A 324 -8.37 9.97 6.61
N LEU A 325 -8.24 9.32 5.46
CA LEU A 325 -7.79 7.92 5.32
C LEU A 325 -8.53 6.94 6.25
N GLY A 326 -9.82 7.18 6.46
CA GLY A 326 -10.66 6.36 7.32
C GLY A 326 -10.54 6.64 8.81
N PHE A 327 -9.69 7.56 9.22
CA PHE A 327 -9.62 8.09 10.59
C PHE A 327 -10.42 9.38 10.70
N ASN A 328 -11.08 9.57 11.84
CA ASN A 328 -11.57 10.87 12.28
C ASN A 328 -10.49 11.54 13.13
N VAL A 329 -10.09 12.73 12.73
CA VAL A 329 -9.09 13.57 13.41
C VAL A 329 -9.81 14.75 14.01
N ARG A 330 -9.83 14.86 15.34
CA ARG A 330 -10.61 15.88 16.04
C ARG A 330 -9.97 16.28 17.37
N LYS A 331 -10.09 17.56 17.77
CA LYS A 331 -9.78 18.02 19.12
C LYS A 331 -11.00 17.93 20.02
N PHE A 332 -10.80 17.33 21.19
CA PHE A 332 -11.78 17.27 22.27
C PHE A 332 -11.20 17.98 23.49
N LYS A 333 -11.76 19.10 23.88
CA LYS A 333 -11.29 19.90 25.02
C LYS A 333 -9.76 20.17 24.94
N GLY A 334 -9.28 20.53 23.75
CA GLY A 334 -7.86 20.82 23.48
C GLY A 334 -6.95 19.61 23.22
N VAL A 335 -7.43 18.37 23.40
CA VAL A 335 -6.67 17.13 23.14
C VAL A 335 -7.02 16.56 21.76
N LEU A 336 -6.02 16.40 20.90
CA LEU A 336 -6.22 15.80 19.59
C LEU A 336 -6.34 14.28 19.70
N LEU A 337 -7.42 13.74 19.16
CA LEU A 337 -7.64 12.29 19.02
C LEU A 337 -7.74 11.91 17.55
N THR A 338 -7.07 10.81 17.21
CA THR A 338 -7.23 10.12 15.92
C THR A 338 -7.94 8.81 16.19
N GLN A 339 -9.15 8.63 15.66
CA GLN A 339 -10.00 7.46 15.91
C GLN A 339 -10.49 6.87 14.59
N PRO A 340 -10.94 5.60 14.54
CA PRO A 340 -11.66 5.09 13.37
C PRO A 340 -12.89 5.97 13.07
N SER A 341 -13.05 6.41 11.82
CA SER A 341 -14.20 7.23 11.44
C SER A 341 -15.51 6.44 11.54
N LYS A 342 -16.62 7.12 11.83
CA LYS A 342 -17.96 6.51 11.89
C LYS A 342 -18.29 5.76 10.60
N LYS A 343 -17.92 6.34 9.45
CA LYS A 343 -18.09 5.76 8.12
C LYS A 343 -17.31 4.46 7.96
N SER A 344 -16.06 4.41 8.43
CA SER A 344 -15.21 3.21 8.39
C SER A 344 -15.72 2.09 9.30
N VAL A 345 -16.19 2.43 10.51
CA VAL A 345 -16.80 1.47 11.45
C VAL A 345 -18.05 0.87 10.83
N LYS A 346 -18.94 1.69 10.27
CA LYS A 346 -20.18 1.23 9.61
C LYS A 346 -19.83 0.27 8.46
N LYS A 347 -18.95 0.67 7.54
CA LYS A 347 -18.51 -0.16 6.41
C LYS A 347 -17.92 -1.50 6.86
N PHE A 348 -17.13 -1.51 7.92
CA PHE A 348 -16.56 -2.74 8.47
C PHE A 348 -17.65 -3.65 9.01
N LEU A 349 -18.56 -3.13 9.84
CA LEU A 349 -19.66 -3.91 10.40
C LEU A 349 -20.60 -4.45 9.33
N ASP A 350 -20.86 -3.69 8.27
CA ASP A 350 -21.66 -4.16 7.12
C ASP A 350 -20.95 -5.32 6.40
N SER A 351 -19.62 -5.27 6.24
CA SER A 351 -18.83 -6.38 5.71
C SER A 351 -18.87 -7.64 6.59
N ILE A 352 -18.88 -7.47 7.93
CA ILE A 352 -19.02 -8.57 8.88
C ILE A 352 -20.42 -9.18 8.79
N ARG A 353 -21.47 -8.33 8.80
CA ARG A 353 -22.86 -8.75 8.65
C ARG A 353 -23.08 -9.54 7.36
N TYR A 354 -22.61 -9.00 6.23
CA TYR A 354 -22.67 -9.68 4.95
C TYR A 354 -21.99 -11.06 5.00
N THR A 355 -20.79 -11.16 5.58
CA THR A 355 -20.08 -12.43 5.70
C THR A 355 -20.88 -13.46 6.51
N ILE A 356 -21.48 -13.07 7.64
CA ILE A 356 -22.27 -13.96 8.47
C ILE A 356 -23.57 -14.36 7.77
N ASP A 357 -24.27 -13.40 7.14
CA ASP A 357 -25.56 -13.62 6.50
C ASP A 357 -25.45 -14.46 5.22
N SER A 358 -24.34 -14.33 4.48
CA SER A 358 -24.06 -15.16 3.29
C SER A 358 -23.65 -16.60 3.66
N ASN A 359 -23.36 -16.88 4.94
CA ASN A 359 -22.86 -18.16 5.42
C ASN A 359 -23.73 -18.74 6.57
N LYS A 360 -25.07 -18.64 6.44
CA LYS A 360 -26.02 -19.05 7.49
C LYS A 360 -25.93 -20.53 7.85
N SER A 361 -25.68 -21.40 6.87
CA SER A 361 -25.62 -22.86 7.01
C SER A 361 -24.23 -23.43 7.26
N CYS A 362 -23.16 -22.60 7.15
CA CYS A 362 -21.77 -23.04 7.32
C CYS A 362 -21.46 -23.57 8.74
N LYS A 363 -20.44 -24.43 8.83
CA LYS A 363 -19.88 -24.84 10.12
C LYS A 363 -19.31 -23.61 10.87
N GLN A 364 -19.34 -23.67 12.22
CA GLN A 364 -18.81 -22.61 13.08
C GLN A 364 -17.34 -22.28 12.75
N GLU A 365 -16.53 -23.29 12.50
CA GLU A 365 -15.12 -23.14 12.12
C GLU A 365 -14.95 -22.28 10.85
N THR A 366 -15.79 -22.50 9.83
CA THR A 366 -15.76 -21.73 8.58
C THR A 366 -16.03 -20.25 8.84
N ILE A 367 -17.03 -19.93 9.67
CA ILE A 367 -17.33 -18.54 10.06
C ILE A 367 -16.10 -17.90 10.74
N ILE A 368 -15.48 -18.58 11.69
CA ILE A 368 -14.29 -18.09 12.39
C ILE A 368 -13.13 -17.86 11.39
N ARG A 369 -12.91 -18.78 10.44
CA ARG A 369 -11.87 -18.65 9.40
C ARG A 369 -12.09 -17.43 8.50
N LEU A 370 -13.35 -17.13 8.17
CA LEU A 370 -13.70 -15.98 7.34
C LEU A 370 -13.61 -14.63 8.10
N LEU A 371 -13.97 -14.62 9.39
CA LEU A 371 -14.00 -13.40 10.19
C LEU A 371 -12.62 -13.00 10.75
N ASN A 372 -11.82 -13.94 11.22
CA ASN A 372 -10.54 -13.65 11.87
C ASN A 372 -9.59 -12.77 11.02
N PRO A 373 -9.37 -13.02 9.71
CA PRO A 373 -8.52 -12.15 8.89
C PRO A 373 -9.05 -10.71 8.80
N LYS A 374 -10.38 -10.54 8.69
CA LYS A 374 -11.03 -9.23 8.64
C LYS A 374 -10.87 -8.48 9.97
N ILE A 375 -11.12 -9.15 11.09
CA ILE A 375 -10.99 -8.59 12.46
C ILE A 375 -9.54 -8.16 12.72
N ILE A 376 -8.58 -9.04 12.45
CA ILE A 376 -7.16 -8.77 12.68
C ILE A 376 -6.66 -7.65 11.76
N GLY A 377 -7.02 -7.69 10.49
CA GLY A 377 -6.60 -6.69 9.51
C GLY A 377 -7.09 -5.29 9.87
N TRP A 378 -8.39 -5.17 10.21
CA TRP A 378 -8.98 -3.90 10.60
C TRP A 378 -8.41 -3.37 11.93
N ALA A 379 -8.27 -4.22 12.93
CA ALA A 379 -7.65 -3.85 14.21
C ALA A 379 -6.21 -3.38 14.05
N ASN A 380 -5.40 -4.07 13.23
CA ASN A 380 -4.02 -3.67 12.95
C ASN A 380 -3.92 -2.33 12.22
N TYR A 381 -4.85 -2.02 11.31
CA TYR A 381 -4.88 -0.74 10.61
C TYR A 381 -5.09 0.42 11.57
N TYR A 382 -6.03 0.28 12.52
CA TYR A 382 -6.42 1.35 13.45
C TYR A 382 -5.69 1.34 14.80
N ARG A 383 -4.82 0.36 15.06
CA ARG A 383 -4.09 0.25 16.34
C ARG A 383 -3.14 1.41 16.64
N CYS A 384 -2.84 2.27 15.66
CA CYS A 384 -2.01 3.45 15.84
C CYS A 384 -2.77 4.65 16.41
N GLY A 385 -4.10 4.61 16.44
CA GLY A 385 -4.97 5.66 16.95
C GLY A 385 -5.65 5.30 18.28
N ALA A 386 -6.47 6.20 18.81
CA ALA A 386 -7.26 6.04 20.04
C ALA A 386 -8.47 5.11 19.80
N SER A 387 -8.24 3.84 19.50
CA SER A 387 -9.23 2.90 18.96
C SER A 387 -9.82 1.92 19.97
N SER A 388 -9.30 1.82 21.20
CA SER A 388 -9.71 0.79 22.17
C SER A 388 -11.22 0.76 22.45
N ARG A 389 -11.84 1.92 22.67
CA ARG A 389 -13.30 2.02 22.89
C ARG A 389 -14.09 1.58 21.66
N THR A 390 -13.60 1.92 20.47
CA THR A 390 -14.22 1.51 19.20
C THR A 390 -14.10 0.01 19.00
N PHE A 391 -12.94 -0.58 19.30
CA PHE A 391 -12.71 -2.03 19.23
C PHE A 391 -13.69 -2.78 20.13
N GLN A 392 -13.86 -2.35 21.38
CA GLN A 392 -14.81 -2.96 22.32
C GLN A 392 -16.26 -2.89 21.80
N LYS A 393 -16.69 -1.72 21.27
CA LYS A 393 -18.03 -1.56 20.69
C LYS A 393 -18.25 -2.48 19.48
N VAL A 394 -17.25 -2.60 18.62
CA VAL A 394 -17.30 -3.47 17.43
C VAL A 394 -17.33 -4.93 17.82
N ASP A 395 -16.50 -5.38 18.76
CA ASP A 395 -16.51 -6.75 19.28
C ASP A 395 -17.87 -7.13 19.84
N ASN A 396 -18.52 -6.22 20.57
CA ASN A 396 -19.89 -6.46 21.09
C ASN A 396 -20.91 -6.63 19.93
N GLN A 397 -20.85 -5.80 18.91
CA GLN A 397 -21.76 -5.93 17.75
C GLN A 397 -21.53 -7.24 16.96
N ILE A 398 -20.27 -7.66 16.83
CA ILE A 398 -19.93 -8.96 16.23
C ILE A 398 -20.50 -10.10 17.08
N PHE A 399 -20.34 -10.03 18.40
CA PHE A 399 -20.90 -11.01 19.33
C PHE A 399 -22.44 -11.11 19.17
N GLN A 400 -23.15 -9.97 19.19
CA GLN A 400 -24.61 -9.95 19.03
C GLN A 400 -25.05 -10.58 17.70
N LYS A 401 -24.34 -10.31 16.61
CA LYS A 401 -24.64 -10.89 15.30
C LYS A 401 -24.39 -12.40 15.26
N LEU A 402 -23.33 -12.88 15.88
CA LEU A 402 -23.02 -14.31 15.99
C LEU A 402 -24.00 -15.02 16.92
N TRP A 403 -24.46 -14.36 17.98
CA TRP A 403 -25.52 -14.87 18.84
C TRP A 403 -26.82 -15.08 18.06
N GLN A 404 -27.23 -14.10 17.25
CA GLN A 404 -28.41 -14.22 16.37
C GLN A 404 -28.22 -15.36 15.35
N TRP A 405 -27.03 -15.51 14.76
CA TRP A 405 -26.70 -16.60 13.86
C TRP A 405 -26.85 -17.96 14.56
N ALA A 406 -26.33 -18.13 15.76
CA ALA A 406 -26.42 -19.35 16.54
C ALA A 406 -27.87 -19.67 16.94
N LYS A 407 -28.64 -18.65 17.38
CA LYS A 407 -30.07 -18.79 17.74
C LYS A 407 -30.93 -19.22 16.54
N ARG A 408 -30.69 -18.64 15.37
CA ARG A 408 -31.43 -18.99 14.13
C ARG A 408 -31.22 -20.44 13.72
N ARG A 409 -30.08 -21.03 14.01
CA ARG A 409 -29.77 -22.43 13.69
C ARG A 409 -30.49 -23.45 14.60
N HIS A 410 -30.92 -22.99 15.76
CA HIS A 410 -31.54 -23.85 16.79
C HIS A 410 -32.77 -23.15 17.41
N PRO A 411 -33.83 -22.93 16.62
CA PRO A 411 -34.99 -22.16 17.06
C PRO A 411 -35.72 -22.80 18.26
N LYS A 412 -35.68 -24.13 18.35
CA LYS A 412 -36.32 -24.90 19.43
C LYS A 412 -35.43 -25.11 20.66
N LYS A 413 -34.19 -24.57 20.70
CA LYS A 413 -33.27 -24.74 21.84
C LYS A 413 -33.16 -23.48 22.69
N GLY A 414 -33.08 -23.68 24.01
CA GLY A 414 -32.95 -22.59 24.98
C GLY A 414 -31.60 -21.88 24.92
N LYS A 415 -31.55 -20.67 25.48
CA LYS A 415 -30.34 -19.78 25.45
C LYS A 415 -29.12 -20.49 26.08
N ARG A 416 -29.26 -21.22 27.19
CA ARG A 416 -28.16 -21.98 27.85
C ARG A 416 -27.54 -23.01 26.91
N TRP A 417 -28.37 -23.77 26.22
CA TRP A 417 -27.91 -24.79 25.28
C TRP A 417 -27.11 -24.18 24.13
N ILE A 418 -27.60 -23.06 23.55
CA ILE A 418 -26.92 -22.34 22.48
C ILE A 418 -25.58 -21.81 22.99
N ALA A 419 -25.55 -21.23 24.20
CA ALA A 419 -24.33 -20.74 24.82
C ALA A 419 -23.29 -21.86 24.97
N ASN A 420 -23.70 -22.98 25.57
CA ASN A 420 -22.80 -24.11 25.80
C ASN A 420 -22.27 -24.74 24.49
N LYS A 421 -23.07 -24.70 23.41
CA LYS A 421 -22.66 -25.26 22.12
C LYS A 421 -21.66 -24.38 21.36
N TYR A 422 -21.79 -23.05 21.38
CA TYR A 422 -21.07 -22.16 20.51
C TYR A 422 -20.08 -21.23 21.21
N PHE A 423 -20.31 -20.99 22.52
CA PHE A 423 -19.53 -20.02 23.29
C PHE A 423 -18.92 -20.71 24.51
N HIS A 424 -17.62 -20.61 24.67
CA HIS A 424 -16.91 -21.30 25.75
C HIS A 424 -15.98 -20.33 26.48
N PHE A 425 -15.56 -20.76 27.67
CA PHE A 425 -14.51 -20.06 28.39
C PHE A 425 -13.17 -20.23 27.64
N TYR A 426 -12.53 -19.13 27.36
CA TYR A 426 -11.21 -19.12 26.75
C TYR A 426 -10.37 -17.99 27.31
N LYS A 427 -9.20 -18.30 27.85
CA LYS A 427 -8.36 -17.36 28.61
C LYS A 427 -9.14 -16.73 29.76
N THR A 428 -9.42 -15.41 29.70
CA THR A 428 -10.14 -14.66 30.74
C THR A 428 -11.61 -14.37 30.40
N ARG A 429 -12.12 -14.92 29.27
CA ARG A 429 -13.47 -14.58 28.75
C ARG A 429 -14.41 -15.77 28.77
N ARG A 430 -15.58 -15.58 29.37
CA ARG A 430 -16.61 -16.64 29.49
C ARG A 430 -17.32 -16.94 28.18
N TRP A 431 -17.46 -15.98 27.26
CA TRP A 431 -18.32 -16.09 26.08
C TRP A 431 -17.53 -15.92 24.80
N THR A 432 -16.54 -16.77 24.57
CA THR A 432 -15.75 -16.75 23.33
C THR A 432 -16.36 -17.71 22.32
N PHE A 433 -16.70 -17.21 21.15
CA PHE A 433 -17.15 -18.01 20.01
C PHE A 433 -15.96 -18.82 19.48
N LEU A 434 -15.96 -20.15 19.74
CA LEU A 434 -14.82 -21.01 19.41
C LEU A 434 -15.24 -22.44 19.12
N VAL A 435 -14.40 -23.12 18.33
CA VAL A 435 -14.51 -24.57 18.07
C VAL A 435 -13.38 -25.30 18.80
N LYS A 436 -13.71 -26.41 19.39
CA LYS A 436 -12.75 -27.39 19.90
C LYS A 436 -12.73 -28.58 18.94
N SER A 437 -11.56 -29.01 18.52
CA SER A 437 -11.35 -30.20 17.70
C SER A 437 -10.26 -31.06 18.33
N ILE A 438 -10.43 -32.37 18.28
CA ILE A 438 -9.41 -33.33 18.75
C ILE A 438 -8.62 -33.75 17.51
N LYS A 439 -7.30 -33.50 17.49
CA LYS A 439 -6.38 -33.97 16.47
C LYS A 439 -5.20 -34.66 17.14
N ASN A 440 -4.95 -35.92 16.79
CA ASN A 440 -3.85 -36.72 17.33
C ASN A 440 -3.85 -36.71 18.88
N GLY A 441 -5.01 -36.91 19.50
CA GLY A 441 -5.15 -36.95 20.98
C GLY A 441 -5.02 -35.56 21.67
N LYS A 442 -4.73 -34.48 20.93
CA LYS A 442 -4.63 -33.11 21.48
C LYS A 442 -5.86 -32.28 21.12
N VAL A 443 -6.36 -31.53 22.12
CA VAL A 443 -7.46 -30.59 21.91
C VAL A 443 -6.91 -29.32 21.21
N ASP A 444 -7.29 -29.12 19.96
CA ASP A 444 -7.00 -27.89 19.22
C ASP A 444 -8.18 -26.92 19.38
N ILE A 445 -7.89 -25.69 19.83
CA ILE A 445 -8.89 -24.66 20.10
C ILE A 445 -8.78 -23.57 19.04
N PHE A 446 -9.85 -23.34 18.30
CA PHE A 446 -9.92 -22.33 17.25
C PHE A 446 -10.91 -21.21 17.62
N PRO A 447 -10.44 -20.13 18.29
CA PRO A 447 -11.28 -19.04 18.75
C PRO A 447 -11.47 -17.94 17.71
N LEU A 448 -12.62 -17.27 17.79
CA LEU A 448 -12.78 -15.94 17.18
C LEU A 448 -11.85 -14.96 17.90
N LYS A 449 -11.15 -14.15 17.11
CA LYS A 449 -10.27 -13.09 17.65
C LYS A 449 -11.10 -11.88 18.08
N PHE A 450 -10.63 -11.19 19.12
CA PHE A 450 -11.21 -9.94 19.57
C PHE A 450 -10.31 -8.78 19.16
N MET A 451 -10.90 -7.71 18.66
CA MET A 451 -10.15 -6.48 18.34
C MET A 451 -9.56 -5.84 19.58
N PHE A 452 -10.31 -5.87 20.69
CA PHE A 452 -9.88 -5.30 21.97
C PHE A 452 -8.56 -5.90 22.50
N ASP A 453 -8.23 -7.15 22.10
CA ASP A 453 -6.95 -7.78 22.43
C ASP A 453 -5.77 -7.18 21.64
N THR A 454 -6.04 -6.34 20.63
CA THR A 454 -5.00 -5.69 19.85
C THR A 454 -4.41 -4.51 20.63
N LYS A 455 -3.14 -4.63 21.00
CA LYS A 455 -2.43 -3.56 21.71
C LYS A 455 -2.35 -2.30 20.86
N ILE A 456 -2.79 -1.17 21.42
CA ILE A 456 -2.61 0.15 20.80
C ILE A 456 -1.12 0.51 20.88
N ILE A 457 -0.56 0.89 19.72
CA ILE A 457 0.87 1.22 19.60
C ILE A 457 1.00 2.47 18.75
N ARG A 458 1.62 3.50 19.32
CA ARG A 458 1.91 4.72 18.57
C ARG A 458 2.80 4.42 17.36
N HIS A 459 2.40 4.90 16.20
CA HIS A 459 3.16 4.74 14.97
C HIS A 459 4.41 5.63 14.96
N LYS A 460 5.58 5.05 14.65
CA LYS A 460 6.80 5.81 14.42
C LYS A 460 6.81 6.26 12.96
N LYS A 461 6.50 7.54 12.74
CA LYS A 461 6.44 8.14 11.39
C LYS A 461 7.80 8.04 10.69
N ILE A 462 7.78 7.85 9.38
CA ILE A 462 8.97 7.95 8.53
C ILE A 462 9.51 9.40 8.55
N LYS A 463 10.82 9.58 8.49
CA LYS A 463 11.41 10.91 8.28
C LYS A 463 11.06 11.40 6.88
N SER A 464 10.72 12.68 6.76
CA SER A 464 10.20 13.27 5.51
C SER A 464 11.21 13.13 4.37
N GLU A 465 12.49 13.34 4.68
CA GLU A 465 13.62 13.36 3.76
C GLU A 465 14.15 11.96 3.43
N ALA A 466 13.67 10.93 4.16
CA ALA A 466 14.18 9.57 3.97
C ALA A 466 13.84 9.03 2.59
N ASN A 467 14.86 8.71 1.80
CA ASN A 467 14.74 8.18 0.46
C ASN A 467 15.22 6.72 0.44
N PRO A 468 14.35 5.73 0.12
CA PRO A 468 14.69 4.31 0.14
C PRO A 468 15.67 3.86 -0.97
N PHE A 469 15.93 4.74 -1.94
CA PHE A 469 16.89 4.50 -3.02
C PHE A 469 18.24 5.17 -2.77
N ASP A 470 18.40 5.88 -1.65
CA ASP A 470 19.61 6.59 -1.30
C ASP A 470 20.44 5.80 -0.26
N VAL A 471 21.73 5.64 -0.54
CA VAL A 471 22.66 4.91 0.33
C VAL A 471 22.76 5.54 1.71
N GLU A 472 22.68 6.88 1.82
CA GLU A 472 22.75 7.62 3.09
C GLU A 472 21.65 7.19 4.08
N TRP A 473 20.49 6.75 3.58
CA TRP A 473 19.37 6.33 4.41
C TRP A 473 19.31 4.82 4.71
N LYS A 474 20.30 4.05 4.25
CA LYS A 474 20.31 2.59 4.39
C LYS A 474 20.19 2.13 5.85
N SER A 475 21.03 2.66 6.73
CA SER A 475 21.03 2.32 8.18
C SER A 475 19.69 2.68 8.83
N TYR A 476 19.13 3.84 8.49
CA TYR A 476 17.83 4.28 8.99
C TYR A 476 16.70 3.28 8.62
N PHE A 477 16.68 2.80 7.37
CA PHE A 477 15.65 1.83 6.95
C PHE A 477 15.87 0.45 7.58
N GLU A 478 17.11 0.02 7.80
CA GLU A 478 17.43 -1.22 8.51
C GLU A 478 16.96 -1.16 9.97
N GLU A 479 17.23 -0.05 10.67
CA GLU A 479 16.73 0.19 12.02
C GLU A 479 15.19 0.23 12.07
N ARG A 480 14.58 0.93 11.12
CA ARG A 480 13.10 1.02 11.01
C ARG A 480 12.47 -0.35 10.79
N MET A 481 13.06 -1.18 9.91
CA MET A 481 12.62 -2.54 9.66
C MET A 481 12.76 -3.42 10.91
N THR A 482 13.89 -3.32 11.61
CA THR A 482 14.15 -4.03 12.87
C THR A 482 13.13 -3.63 13.94
N TYR A 483 12.83 -2.34 14.07
CA TYR A 483 11.82 -1.83 15.00
C TYR A 483 10.42 -2.36 14.68
N LYS A 484 9.99 -2.27 13.42
CA LYS A 484 8.69 -2.82 12.97
C LYS A 484 8.61 -4.33 13.25
N MET A 485 9.69 -5.06 12.96
CA MET A 485 9.76 -6.50 13.20
C MET A 485 9.67 -6.84 14.69
N LEU A 486 10.39 -6.13 15.56
CA LEU A 486 10.30 -6.30 17.01
C LEU A 486 8.87 -6.13 17.53
N LEU A 487 8.13 -5.14 17.01
CA LEU A 487 6.71 -4.96 17.35
C LEU A 487 5.85 -6.12 16.85
N SER A 488 6.09 -6.65 15.65
CA SER A 488 5.42 -7.82 15.10
C SER A 488 5.70 -9.07 15.96
N LEU A 489 6.92 -9.21 16.45
CA LEU A 489 7.36 -10.27 17.36
C LEU A 489 6.91 -10.05 18.83
N LYS A 490 6.02 -9.08 19.06
CA LYS A 490 5.48 -8.74 20.41
C LYS A 490 6.56 -8.40 21.44
N GLY A 491 7.66 -7.77 21.01
CA GLY A 491 8.80 -7.38 21.85
C GLY A 491 9.71 -8.53 22.29
N ARG A 492 9.55 -9.73 21.74
CA ARG A 492 10.37 -10.90 22.10
C ARG A 492 11.76 -10.82 21.45
N LYS A 493 12.76 -10.43 22.21
CA LYS A 493 14.16 -10.29 21.74
C LYS A 493 14.74 -11.59 21.20
N SER A 494 14.39 -12.74 21.80
CA SER A 494 14.83 -14.07 21.32
C SER A 494 14.36 -14.39 19.90
N LEU A 495 13.12 -14.01 19.56
CA LEU A 495 12.60 -14.17 18.21
C LEU A 495 13.23 -13.18 17.23
N LEU A 496 13.57 -11.97 17.70
CA LEU A 496 14.30 -11.00 16.89
C LEU A 496 15.73 -11.49 16.60
N TYR A 497 16.41 -12.04 17.59
CA TYR A 497 17.73 -12.66 17.40
C TYR A 497 17.67 -13.79 16.36
N MET A 498 16.68 -14.68 16.46
CA MET A 498 16.45 -15.75 15.50
C MET A 498 16.23 -15.21 14.09
N TRP A 499 15.40 -14.18 13.92
CA TRP A 499 15.14 -13.51 12.65
C TRP A 499 16.40 -12.89 12.04
N ASN A 500 17.25 -12.24 12.85
CA ASN A 500 18.54 -11.68 12.40
C ASN A 500 19.51 -12.79 12.00
N LYS A 501 19.63 -13.88 12.82
CA LYS A 501 20.52 -15.01 12.53
C LYS A 501 20.20 -15.67 11.18
N GLN A 502 18.92 -15.76 10.81
CA GLN A 502 18.51 -16.27 9.50
C GLN A 502 18.51 -15.20 8.39
N LYS A 503 19.20 -14.06 8.59
CA LYS A 503 19.31 -12.94 7.63
C LYS A 503 17.96 -12.43 7.14
N CYS A 504 16.98 -12.35 8.05
CA CYS A 504 15.62 -11.87 7.81
C CYS A 504 14.81 -12.71 6.79
N LYS A 505 15.26 -13.91 6.43
CA LYS A 505 14.67 -14.77 5.40
C LYS A 505 14.00 -16.01 5.98
N CYS A 506 12.95 -16.45 5.31
CA CYS A 506 12.33 -17.75 5.57
C CYS A 506 13.21 -18.86 4.99
N PRO A 507 13.67 -19.85 5.78
CA PRO A 507 14.52 -20.92 5.29
C PRO A 507 13.80 -21.84 4.28
N LEU A 508 12.46 -21.87 4.27
CA LEU A 508 11.68 -22.74 3.39
C LEU A 508 11.49 -22.18 1.98
N CYS A 509 11.36 -20.87 1.81
CA CYS A 509 11.12 -20.25 0.49
C CYS A 509 12.18 -19.21 0.09
N GLY A 510 13.13 -18.88 0.98
CA GLY A 510 14.18 -17.89 0.73
C GLY A 510 13.73 -16.42 0.70
N GLU A 511 12.42 -16.15 0.75
CA GLU A 511 11.87 -14.79 0.75
C GLU A 511 11.98 -14.12 2.12
N ASN A 512 11.98 -12.78 2.14
CA ASN A 512 12.09 -12.01 3.39
C ASN A 512 10.85 -12.16 4.28
N ILE A 513 11.08 -12.35 5.58
CA ILE A 513 10.03 -12.26 6.60
C ILE A 513 9.95 -10.82 7.07
N THR A 514 8.87 -10.12 6.73
CA THR A 514 8.61 -8.74 7.11
C THR A 514 7.57 -8.64 8.24
N ALA A 515 7.47 -7.46 8.85
CA ALA A 515 6.54 -7.22 9.96
C ALA A 515 5.06 -7.36 9.56
N GLU A 516 4.75 -7.20 8.28
CA GLU A 516 3.41 -7.27 7.69
C GLU A 516 2.96 -8.71 7.42
N ILE A 517 3.90 -9.65 7.33
CA ILE A 517 3.62 -11.05 6.98
C ILE A 517 3.43 -11.87 8.26
N GLN A 518 2.43 -12.75 8.26
CA GLN A 518 2.24 -13.69 9.36
C GLN A 518 3.34 -14.74 9.36
N TRP A 519 3.86 -15.02 10.54
CA TRP A 519 4.98 -15.93 10.77
C TRP A 519 4.65 -16.95 11.86
N ASN A 520 5.38 -18.08 11.84
CA ASN A 520 5.38 -19.11 12.85
C ASN A 520 6.81 -19.51 13.20
N VAL A 521 6.99 -20.16 14.34
CA VAL A 521 8.25 -20.82 14.72
C VAL A 521 8.17 -22.27 14.30
N ARG A 522 9.16 -22.75 13.57
CA ARG A 522 9.34 -24.18 13.22
C ARG A 522 10.57 -24.70 13.94
N GLU A 523 10.44 -25.89 14.49
CA GLU A 523 11.54 -26.67 15.05
C GLU A 523 12.01 -27.70 14.02
N GLN A 524 13.31 -27.81 13.84
CA GLN A 524 13.93 -28.79 12.97
C GLN A 524 15.13 -29.42 13.69
N LYS A 525 15.29 -30.74 13.59
CA LYS A 525 16.51 -31.41 14.09
C LYS A 525 17.63 -31.24 13.07
N GLU A 526 18.73 -30.64 13.48
CA GLU A 526 19.95 -30.51 12.71
C GLU A 526 21.12 -31.01 13.55
N ASN A 527 21.86 -31.97 13.06
CA ASN A 527 23.00 -32.58 13.76
C ASN A 527 22.68 -32.99 15.22
N GLY A 528 21.51 -33.59 15.44
CA GLY A 528 21.05 -34.04 16.76
C GLY A 528 20.49 -32.93 17.67
N GLN A 529 20.62 -31.65 17.31
CA GLN A 529 20.12 -30.52 18.07
C GLN A 529 18.79 -29.97 17.49
N ILE A 530 17.91 -29.48 18.36
CA ILE A 530 16.67 -28.81 17.94
C ILE A 530 16.99 -27.36 17.62
N VAL A 531 16.95 -27.01 16.33
CA VAL A 531 17.11 -25.62 15.86
C VAL A 531 15.73 -25.05 15.58
N ARG A 532 15.52 -23.77 15.97
CA ARG A 532 14.26 -23.05 15.78
C ARG A 532 14.43 -21.96 14.72
N TYR A 533 13.45 -21.91 13.80
CA TYR A 533 13.42 -20.90 12.73
C TYR A 533 12.10 -20.17 12.69
N LEU A 534 12.14 -18.89 12.32
CA LEU A 534 10.96 -18.17 11.88
C LEU A 534 10.66 -18.53 10.42
N VAL A 535 9.42 -18.87 10.14
CA VAL A 535 8.95 -19.21 8.79
C VAL A 535 7.64 -18.46 8.51
N HIS A 536 7.32 -18.22 7.25
CA HIS A 536 6.01 -17.67 6.89
C HIS A 536 4.90 -18.63 7.33
N ASP A 537 3.78 -18.12 7.79
CA ASP A 537 2.62 -18.95 8.17
C ASP A 537 2.16 -19.83 7.00
N LYS A 538 2.20 -19.30 5.78
CA LYS A 538 1.89 -20.05 4.56
C LYS A 538 2.86 -21.22 4.34
N CYS A 539 4.16 -20.98 4.45
CA CYS A 539 5.18 -22.00 4.29
C CYS A 539 5.12 -23.06 5.40
N TYR A 540 4.79 -22.62 6.63
CA TYR A 540 4.57 -23.53 7.77
C TYR A 540 3.41 -24.52 7.51
N LYS A 541 2.30 -24.01 6.94
CA LYS A 541 1.13 -24.84 6.63
C LYS A 541 1.31 -25.79 5.46
N GLN A 542 2.12 -25.41 4.47
CA GLN A 542 2.40 -26.23 3.28
C GLN A 542 3.39 -27.38 3.55
N ASN A 543 4.20 -27.27 4.60
CA ASN A 543 5.24 -28.23 4.95
C ASN A 543 5.00 -28.87 6.35
N ARG A 544 3.75 -28.95 6.75
CA ARG A 544 3.29 -29.61 7.99
C ARG A 544 3.13 -31.11 7.83
#